data_17b7c1e8586f72d52d170f921ed5f09a
#
_entry.id   17b7c1e8586f72d52d170f921ed5f09a
#
_cell.length_a   1.000
_cell.length_b   1.000
_cell.length_c   1.000
_cell.angle_alpha   90.00
_cell.angle_beta   90.00
_cell.angle_gamma   90.00
#
_symmetry.space_group_name_H-M   'P 1'
#
loop_
_entity.id
_entity.type
_entity.pdbx_description
1 polymer ?
#
loop_
_entity_poly.entity_id
_entity_poly.type
_entity_poly.pdbx_seq_one_letter_code
_entity_poly.pdbx_strand_id
1 'polypeptide(L)'
;WFGTVMRGDIEPIRVGARSNIQENCVLHTDSGFPLTIGENCTIGHSAIIHGCTIGDNTLVGMGATVLNGAKIGKNCLIGANALITEGKEIPDNSLVVGAPGKVIRTLDDAAIAALTASAHRYVENAKRFASGLVEVHRPADFDPA
;
A
#
# COMPACT_ATOMS: atom_id res chain seq x y z
N TRP A 1 1.86 -9.57 1.20
CA TRP A 1 1.78 -10.59 0.16
C TRP A 1 3.18 -10.93 -0.34
N PHE A 2 3.28 -11.88 -1.29
CA PHE A 2 4.55 -12.50 -1.72
C PHE A 2 5.51 -11.49 -2.37
N GLY A 3 6.80 -11.64 -2.09
CA GLY A 3 7.84 -10.76 -2.65
C GLY A 3 7.89 -9.35 -2.06
N THR A 4 7.02 -9.01 -1.11
CA THR A 4 7.09 -7.72 -0.42
C THR A 4 8.31 -7.67 0.50
N VAL A 5 9.05 -6.57 0.41
CA VAL A 5 10.19 -6.29 1.28
C VAL A 5 9.86 -5.14 2.22
N MET A 6 10.04 -5.36 3.53
CA MET A 6 9.88 -4.35 4.57
C MET A 6 11.19 -4.26 5.35
N ARG A 7 11.95 -3.17 5.14
CA ARG A 7 13.25 -2.97 5.78
C ARG A 7 13.22 -1.74 6.70
N GLY A 8 13.01 -1.97 7.98
CA GLY A 8 12.98 -0.96 9.04
C GLY A 8 14.25 -0.96 9.87
N ASP A 9 15.41 -0.90 9.21
CA ASP A 9 16.73 -0.96 9.82
C ASP A 9 17.21 0.40 10.34
N ILE A 10 16.58 1.49 9.92
CA ILE A 10 16.93 2.86 10.33
C ILE A 10 15.85 3.43 11.25
N GLU A 11 14.59 3.43 10.80
CA GLU A 11 13.45 3.91 11.56
C GLU A 11 12.32 2.87 11.57
N PRO A 12 11.38 2.94 12.52
CA PRO A 12 10.28 1.97 12.59
C PRO A 12 9.35 2.03 11.37
N ILE A 13 8.89 0.84 10.94
CA ILE A 13 7.76 0.68 10.04
C ILE A 13 6.56 0.19 10.85
N ARG A 14 5.44 0.91 10.77
CA ARG A 14 4.18 0.56 11.44
C ARG A 14 3.07 0.40 10.41
N VAL A 15 2.32 -0.70 10.50
CA VAL A 15 1.17 -0.99 9.63
C VAL A 15 -0.04 -1.25 10.50
N GLY A 16 -1.09 -0.47 10.31
CA GLY A 16 -2.34 -0.57 11.03
C GLY A 16 -3.15 -1.82 10.70
N ALA A 17 -4.10 -2.14 11.56
CA ALA A 17 -4.95 -3.31 11.44
C ALA A 17 -5.73 -3.35 10.10
N ARG A 18 -5.97 -4.55 9.56
CA ARG A 18 -6.73 -4.80 8.34
C ARG A 18 -6.15 -4.14 7.08
N SER A 19 -4.93 -3.60 7.16
CA SER A 19 -4.21 -3.09 5.99
C SER A 19 -3.51 -4.23 5.27
N ASN A 20 -3.41 -4.10 3.94
CA ASN A 20 -2.74 -5.09 3.12
C ASN A 20 -1.65 -4.43 2.25
N ILE A 21 -0.54 -5.14 2.12
CA ILE A 21 0.58 -4.76 1.27
C ILE A 21 0.73 -5.86 0.24
N GLN A 22 0.51 -5.49 -1.02
CA GLN A 22 0.43 -6.44 -2.11
C GLN A 22 1.81 -6.81 -2.63
N GLU A 23 1.85 -7.72 -3.59
CA GLU A 23 3.08 -8.37 -4.05
C GLU A 23 4.12 -7.37 -4.55
N ASN A 24 5.38 -7.67 -4.25
CA ASN A 24 6.56 -6.94 -4.71
C ASN A 24 6.63 -5.47 -4.27
N CYS A 25 5.87 -5.07 -3.24
CA CYS A 25 6.03 -3.75 -2.64
C CYS A 25 7.38 -3.63 -1.92
N VAL A 26 7.92 -2.42 -1.89
CA VAL A 26 9.11 -2.09 -1.12
C VAL A 26 8.77 -1.01 -0.09
N LEU A 27 8.96 -1.32 1.18
CA LEU A 27 8.77 -0.40 2.30
C LEU A 27 10.11 -0.17 2.98
N HIS A 28 10.50 1.10 3.09
CA HIS A 28 11.76 1.46 3.74
C HIS A 28 11.66 2.81 4.47
N THR A 29 12.69 3.14 5.21
CA THR A 29 12.77 4.33 6.06
C THR A 29 14.14 4.97 5.94
N ASP A 30 14.21 6.28 6.20
CA ASP A 30 15.47 7.00 6.39
C ASP A 30 15.51 7.66 7.77
N SER A 31 16.69 8.12 8.18
CA SER A 31 16.87 8.82 9.46
C SER A 31 15.95 10.04 9.57
N GLY A 32 15.11 10.05 10.60
CA GLY A 32 14.09 11.08 10.83
C GLY A 32 12.81 10.91 10.02
N PHE A 33 12.70 9.85 9.20
CA PHE A 33 11.51 9.57 8.38
C PHE A 33 10.97 8.15 8.66
N PRO A 34 10.29 7.93 9.80
CA PRO A 34 9.60 6.66 10.05
C PRO A 34 8.45 6.46 9.06
N LEU A 35 8.07 5.21 8.84
CA LEU A 35 6.94 4.86 8.00
C LEU A 35 5.74 4.44 8.83
N THR A 36 4.60 5.10 8.61
CA THR A 36 3.34 4.72 9.25
C THR A 36 2.24 4.58 8.22
N ILE A 37 1.61 3.41 8.19
CA ILE A 37 0.42 3.12 7.39
C ILE A 37 -0.74 2.90 8.36
N GLY A 38 -1.83 3.63 8.18
CA GLY A 38 -3.05 3.54 9.01
C GLY A 38 -3.78 2.20 8.87
N GLU A 39 -4.99 2.15 9.41
CA GLU A 39 -5.86 0.98 9.34
C GLU A 39 -6.66 0.92 8.02
N ASN A 40 -7.07 -0.28 7.61
CA ASN A 40 -7.87 -0.52 6.39
C ASN A 40 -7.23 0.04 5.11
N CYS A 41 -5.91 0.16 5.06
CA CYS A 41 -5.21 0.63 3.88
C CYS A 41 -4.97 -0.51 2.87
N THR A 42 -4.94 -0.14 1.60
CA THR A 42 -4.56 -1.04 0.51
C THR A 42 -3.34 -0.46 -0.20
N ILE A 43 -2.22 -1.16 -0.15
CA ILE A 43 -0.99 -0.81 -0.87
C ILE A 43 -0.89 -1.74 -2.08
N GLY A 44 -1.11 -1.19 -3.26
CA GLY A 44 -1.16 -1.92 -4.52
C GLY A 44 0.20 -2.49 -4.93
N HIS A 45 0.17 -3.53 -5.76
CA HIS A 45 1.33 -4.27 -6.22
C HIS A 45 2.48 -3.35 -6.68
N SER A 46 3.71 -3.70 -6.34
CA SER A 46 4.94 -3.01 -6.75
C SER A 46 5.03 -1.54 -6.32
N ALA A 47 4.23 -1.10 -5.35
CA ALA A 47 4.36 0.26 -4.81
C ALA A 47 5.64 0.40 -3.99
N ILE A 48 6.24 1.61 -4.02
CA ILE A 48 7.38 1.99 -3.18
C ILE A 48 6.89 2.99 -2.13
N ILE A 49 7.01 2.63 -0.87
CA ILE A 49 6.55 3.45 0.26
C ILE A 49 7.76 3.75 1.14
N HIS A 50 8.18 5.01 1.17
CA HIS A 50 9.44 5.39 1.78
C HIS A 50 9.24 6.53 2.77
N GLY A 51 9.53 6.28 4.07
CA GLY A 51 9.59 7.27 5.13
C GLY A 51 8.42 8.26 5.22
N CYS A 52 7.18 7.79 5.14
CA CYS A 52 5.99 8.63 4.99
C CYS A 52 4.86 8.23 5.95
N THR A 53 3.79 9.02 5.98
CA THR A 53 2.57 8.71 6.71
C THR A 53 1.40 8.56 5.74
N ILE A 54 0.65 7.47 5.88
CA ILE A 54 -0.56 7.18 5.10
C ILE A 54 -1.72 7.01 6.09
N GLY A 55 -2.74 7.86 5.96
CA GLY A 55 -3.94 7.84 6.79
C GLY A 55 -4.85 6.65 6.50
N ASP A 56 -5.76 6.39 7.43
CA ASP A 56 -6.67 5.24 7.40
C ASP A 56 -7.50 5.18 6.10
N ASN A 57 -7.90 3.98 5.72
CA ASN A 57 -8.78 3.72 4.58
C ASN A 57 -8.27 4.30 3.24
N THR A 58 -6.95 4.46 3.11
CA THR A 58 -6.32 4.98 1.90
C THR A 58 -5.85 3.85 1.01
N LEU A 59 -6.08 3.99 -0.30
CA LEU A 59 -5.57 3.07 -1.31
C LEU A 59 -4.44 3.75 -2.09
N VAL A 60 -3.29 3.12 -2.08
CA VAL A 60 -2.15 3.47 -2.94
C VAL A 60 -2.15 2.52 -4.14
N GLY A 61 -2.27 3.07 -5.33
CA GLY A 61 -2.36 2.31 -6.57
C GLY A 61 -1.06 1.58 -6.93
N MET A 62 -1.19 0.59 -7.81
CA MET A 62 -0.08 -0.24 -8.28
C MET A 62 1.06 0.61 -8.85
N GLY A 63 2.30 0.28 -8.50
CA GLY A 63 3.50 0.98 -8.98
C GLY A 63 3.66 2.43 -8.49
N ALA A 64 2.77 2.93 -7.62
CA ALA A 64 2.93 4.29 -7.08
C ALA A 64 4.15 4.38 -6.17
N THR A 65 4.76 5.57 -6.14
CA THR A 65 5.90 5.88 -5.27
C THR A 65 5.55 7.02 -4.32
N VAL A 66 5.78 6.81 -3.03
CA VAL A 66 5.58 7.82 -1.98
C VAL A 66 6.91 8.03 -1.26
N LEU A 67 7.39 9.28 -1.23
CA LEU A 67 8.73 9.62 -0.75
C LEU A 67 8.72 10.19 0.67
N ASN A 68 9.94 10.42 1.21
CA ASN A 68 10.18 10.84 2.59
C ASN A 68 9.37 12.05 3.01
N GLY A 69 8.83 11.99 4.22
CA GLY A 69 8.08 13.08 4.84
C GLY A 69 6.72 13.37 4.21
N ALA A 70 6.31 12.63 3.16
CA ALA A 70 4.98 12.80 2.60
C ALA A 70 3.91 12.39 3.63
N LYS A 71 2.81 13.15 3.66
CA LYS A 71 1.65 12.90 4.52
C LYS A 71 0.41 12.79 3.67
N ILE A 72 -0.11 11.59 3.57
CA ILE A 72 -1.36 11.31 2.85
C ILE A 72 -2.48 11.18 3.89
N GLY A 73 -3.54 11.94 3.72
CA GLY A 73 -4.71 11.92 4.61
C GLY A 73 -5.49 10.62 4.53
N LYS A 74 -6.63 10.60 5.22
CA LYS A 74 -7.56 9.46 5.25
C LYS A 74 -8.41 9.41 3.98
N ASN A 75 -8.92 8.21 3.68
CA ASN A 75 -9.85 8.01 2.55
C ASN A 75 -9.30 8.50 1.21
N CYS A 76 -8.00 8.46 0.99
CA CYS A 76 -7.40 8.90 -0.25
C CYS A 76 -7.29 7.75 -1.27
N LEU A 77 -7.36 8.11 -2.53
CA LEU A 77 -7.03 7.23 -3.66
C LEU A 77 -5.84 7.80 -4.41
N ILE A 78 -4.68 7.18 -4.25
CA ILE A 78 -3.49 7.49 -5.03
C ILE A 78 -3.50 6.59 -6.26
N GLY A 79 -3.55 7.20 -7.44
CA GLY A 79 -3.63 6.47 -8.70
C GLY A 79 -2.38 5.62 -8.98
N ALA A 80 -2.54 4.62 -9.85
CA ALA A 80 -1.42 3.78 -10.27
C ALA A 80 -0.29 4.63 -10.89
N ASN A 81 0.97 4.25 -10.60
CA ASN A 81 2.17 4.96 -11.04
C ASN A 81 2.24 6.45 -10.66
N ALA A 82 1.46 6.90 -9.69
CA ALA A 82 1.58 8.26 -9.17
C ALA A 82 2.86 8.43 -8.36
N LEU A 83 3.47 9.61 -8.44
CA LEU A 83 4.63 9.98 -7.64
C LEU A 83 4.24 11.05 -6.61
N ILE A 84 4.24 10.69 -5.34
CA ILE A 84 4.08 11.62 -4.21
C ILE A 84 5.48 12.03 -3.77
N THR A 85 5.82 13.28 -4.04
CA THR A 85 7.16 13.82 -3.76
C THR A 85 7.38 14.04 -2.27
N GLU A 86 8.65 14.22 -1.90
CA GLU A 86 9.07 14.46 -0.51
C GLU A 86 8.30 15.61 0.14
N GLY A 87 7.92 15.42 1.40
CA GLY A 87 7.22 16.41 2.21
C GLY A 87 5.83 16.81 1.70
N LYS A 88 5.31 16.16 0.65
CA LYS A 88 4.01 16.51 0.08
C LYS A 88 2.89 16.16 1.04
N GLU A 89 2.00 17.11 1.30
CA GLU A 89 0.78 16.90 2.07
C GLU A 89 -0.42 16.74 1.12
N ILE A 90 -1.16 15.65 1.31
CA ILE A 90 -2.39 15.31 0.57
C ILE A 90 -3.54 15.33 1.58
N PRO A 91 -4.54 16.21 1.42
CA PRO A 91 -5.68 16.29 2.33
C PRO A 91 -6.56 15.02 2.26
N ASP A 92 -7.35 14.82 3.30
CA ASP A 92 -8.33 13.74 3.37
C ASP A 92 -9.25 13.71 2.14
N ASN A 93 -9.76 12.53 1.81
CA ASN A 93 -10.73 12.28 0.74
C ASN A 93 -10.23 12.70 -0.66
N SER A 94 -8.95 12.68 -0.92
CA SER A 94 -8.37 13.13 -2.19
C SER A 94 -8.21 12.01 -3.20
N LEU A 95 -8.52 12.30 -4.47
CA LEU A 95 -8.04 11.54 -5.62
C LEU A 95 -6.78 12.21 -6.17
N VAL A 96 -5.68 11.47 -6.20
CA VAL A 96 -4.37 11.95 -6.67
C VAL A 96 -3.91 11.13 -7.85
N VAL A 97 -3.46 11.76 -8.93
CA VAL A 97 -2.90 11.07 -10.10
C VAL A 97 -1.68 11.80 -10.65
N GLY A 98 -0.84 11.08 -11.37
CA GLY A 98 0.28 11.62 -12.15
C GLY A 98 1.63 11.60 -11.43
N ALA A 99 2.66 11.96 -12.16
CA ALA A 99 4.05 12.10 -11.71
C ALA A 99 4.62 13.44 -12.20
N PRO A 100 4.72 14.45 -11.31
CA PRO A 100 4.35 14.45 -9.90
C PRO A 100 2.84 14.40 -9.66
N GLY A 101 2.43 13.77 -8.54
CA GLY A 101 1.04 13.57 -8.15
C GLY A 101 0.29 14.88 -7.85
N LYS A 102 -0.90 15.02 -8.43
CA LYS A 102 -1.78 16.18 -8.22
C LYS A 102 -3.14 15.72 -7.72
N VAL A 103 -3.68 16.41 -6.71
CA VAL A 103 -5.07 16.24 -6.30
C VAL A 103 -5.95 16.74 -7.45
N ILE A 104 -6.81 15.89 -7.99
CA ILE A 104 -7.68 16.22 -9.12
C ILE A 104 -9.15 16.36 -8.72
N ARG A 105 -9.57 15.78 -7.62
CA ARG A 105 -10.89 15.96 -7.01
C ARG A 105 -10.97 15.39 -5.60
N THR A 106 -12.03 15.75 -4.89
CA THR A 106 -12.43 15.08 -3.64
C THR A 106 -13.25 13.84 -3.97
N LEU A 107 -13.05 12.77 -3.20
CA LEU A 107 -13.86 11.55 -3.29
C LEU A 107 -15.22 11.75 -2.63
N ASP A 108 -16.25 11.20 -3.21
CA ASP A 108 -17.59 11.11 -2.64
C ASP A 108 -17.72 9.88 -1.71
N ASP A 109 -18.84 9.80 -1.00
CA ASP A 109 -19.09 8.71 -0.04
C ASP A 109 -19.09 7.32 -0.71
N ALA A 110 -19.54 7.23 -1.96
CA ALA A 110 -19.55 5.97 -2.71
C ALA A 110 -18.11 5.51 -3.02
N ALA A 111 -17.25 6.42 -3.44
CA ALA A 111 -15.84 6.14 -3.67
C ALA A 111 -15.12 5.75 -2.36
N ILE A 112 -15.39 6.44 -1.26
CA ILE A 112 -14.84 6.11 0.06
C ILE A 112 -15.29 4.71 0.51
N ALA A 113 -16.56 4.39 0.35
CA ALA A 113 -17.08 3.05 0.66
C ALA A 113 -16.41 1.96 -0.19
N ALA A 114 -16.08 2.26 -1.45
CA ALA A 114 -15.36 1.32 -2.31
C ALA A 114 -13.92 1.05 -1.82
N LEU A 115 -13.23 2.04 -1.23
CA LEU A 115 -11.92 1.84 -0.59
C LEU A 115 -12.04 0.88 0.60
N THR A 116 -13.02 1.10 1.47
CA THR A 116 -13.29 0.23 2.62
C THR A 116 -13.59 -1.20 2.16
N ALA A 117 -14.44 -1.36 1.14
CA ALA A 117 -14.76 -2.67 0.57
C ALA A 117 -13.51 -3.36 -0.02
N SER A 118 -12.57 -2.60 -0.59
CA SER A 118 -11.30 -3.13 -1.08
C SER A 118 -10.48 -3.75 0.06
N ALA A 119 -10.28 -3.00 1.15
CA ALA A 119 -9.54 -3.51 2.31
C ALA A 119 -10.18 -4.77 2.89
N HIS A 120 -11.50 -4.80 3.04
CA HIS A 120 -12.24 -5.96 3.53
C HIS A 120 -12.06 -7.19 2.64
N ARG A 121 -12.09 -7.05 1.31
CA ARG A 121 -11.82 -8.18 0.38
C ARG A 121 -10.44 -8.79 0.64
N TYR A 122 -9.44 -7.98 0.94
CA TYR A 122 -8.10 -8.48 1.24
C TYR A 122 -8.00 -9.16 2.61
N VAL A 123 -8.78 -8.75 3.61
CA VAL A 123 -8.93 -9.50 4.87
C VAL A 123 -9.49 -10.90 4.60
N GLU A 124 -10.56 -11.02 3.81
CA GLU A 124 -11.13 -12.32 3.45
C GLU A 124 -10.18 -13.15 2.56
N ASN A 125 -9.45 -12.51 1.65
CA ASN A 125 -8.42 -13.19 0.87
C ASN A 125 -7.32 -13.76 1.79
N ALA A 126 -6.85 -13.00 2.78
CA ALA A 126 -5.83 -13.48 3.72
C ALA A 126 -6.31 -14.70 4.51
N LYS A 127 -7.57 -14.70 5.00
CA LYS A 127 -8.18 -15.84 5.67
C LYS A 127 -8.23 -17.08 4.76
N ARG A 128 -8.68 -16.89 3.51
CA ARG A 128 -8.75 -17.97 2.51
C ARG A 128 -7.37 -18.55 2.23
N PHE A 129 -6.35 -17.71 2.08
CA PHE A 129 -4.97 -18.16 1.88
C PHE A 129 -4.46 -18.93 3.10
N ALA A 130 -4.66 -18.40 4.31
CA ALA A 130 -4.21 -19.07 5.54
C ALA A 130 -4.82 -20.46 5.74
N SER A 131 -6.08 -20.65 5.30
CA SER A 131 -6.78 -21.93 5.43
C SER A 131 -6.56 -22.89 4.26
N GLY A 132 -6.23 -22.39 3.08
CA GLY A 132 -6.17 -23.16 1.84
C GLY A 132 -4.77 -23.36 1.25
N LEU A 133 -3.74 -22.75 1.82
CA LEU A 133 -2.38 -22.90 1.33
C LEU A 133 -1.84 -24.30 1.68
N VAL A 134 -1.49 -25.05 0.65
CA VAL A 134 -0.88 -26.37 0.78
C VAL A 134 0.49 -26.38 0.11
N GLU A 135 1.43 -27.13 0.68
CA GLU A 135 2.71 -27.36 0.05
C GLU A 135 2.51 -28.26 -1.17
N VAL A 136 2.96 -27.80 -2.33
CA VAL A 136 2.96 -28.58 -3.56
C VAL A 136 4.39 -29.03 -3.84
N HIS A 137 4.67 -30.31 -3.68
CA HIS A 137 5.96 -30.86 -4.07
C HIS A 137 6.06 -30.92 -5.59
N ARG A 138 7.23 -30.52 -6.11
CA ARG A 138 7.52 -30.67 -7.54
C ARG A 138 7.45 -32.15 -7.90
N PRO A 139 6.72 -32.57 -8.95
CA PRO A 139 6.75 -33.95 -9.41
C PRO A 139 8.17 -34.41 -9.67
N ALA A 140 8.47 -35.69 -9.36
CA ALA A 140 9.81 -36.25 -9.51
C ALA A 140 10.30 -36.26 -10.97
N ASP A 141 9.37 -36.20 -11.93
CA ASP A 141 9.56 -36.20 -13.37
C ASP A 141 9.51 -34.81 -14.00
N PHE A 142 9.50 -33.74 -13.16
CA PHE A 142 9.55 -32.37 -13.67
C PHE A 142 10.93 -32.09 -14.28
N ASP A 143 10.98 -32.02 -15.61
CA ASP A 143 12.15 -31.58 -16.37
C ASP A 143 12.12 -30.04 -16.51
N PRO A 144 13.10 -29.31 -15.97
CA PRO A 144 13.15 -27.84 -16.05
C PRO A 144 13.75 -27.32 -17.36
N ALA A 145 13.78 -28.12 -18.45
CA ALA A 145 14.41 -27.74 -19.72
C ALA A 145 13.89 -26.41 -20.31
#